data_bee40c5cceb79f83044329c46ec71ee1
#
_entry.id   bee40c5cceb79f83044329c46ec71ee1
#
_cell.length_a   1.000
_cell.length_b   1.000
_cell.length_c   1.000
_cell.angle_alpha   90.00
_cell.angle_beta   90.00
_cell.angle_gamma   90.00
#
_symmetry.space_group_name_H-M   'P 1'
#
loop_
_entity.id
_entity.type
_entity.pdbx_description
1 polymer ?
#
loop_
_entity_poly.entity_id
_entity_poly.type
_entity_poly.pdbx_seq_one_letter_code
_entity_poly.pdbx_strand_id
1 'polypeptide(L)'
;MEKEKPIIAIIYDFDNTLCDQDMQNYSFIPNLNMTPNEFWNEISDFTKTENMEGILSYLYYMVKKSEEKGKPITKEYLSSLGDVSFYPGVLDWFERINQFGKEQGAIIEHYVISSGIKDIINSTKIAKYFKAVYACDFYYDEKGYAVWPKIAINFTGKTQYIYKINKGILDEIDSTEVNKKYREKRIPFRNMIYIGDGLTDIPCMTMLKKQGGKSIGIYVPKTKERVQQFLVDDRINYVCPANYKENSYLDKTVKLIIKSTCLIDELSALEEKQMHMAEEKLFQINTDEH
;
A
#
# COMPACT_ATOMS: atom_id res chain seq x y z
N MET A 1 -15.80 14.81 -26.29
CA MET A 1 -15.06 13.65 -25.74
C MET A 1 -15.61 13.39 -24.35
N GLU A 2 -16.05 12.16 -24.04
CA GLU A 2 -16.40 11.80 -22.66
C GLU A 2 -15.14 11.96 -21.80
N LYS A 3 -15.28 12.69 -20.71
CA LYS A 3 -14.19 12.91 -19.76
C LYS A 3 -13.79 11.56 -19.15
N GLU A 4 -12.52 11.18 -19.21
CA GLU A 4 -12.02 10.02 -18.48
C GLU A 4 -12.29 10.20 -16.98
N LYS A 5 -12.86 9.16 -16.37
CA LYS A 5 -13.16 9.18 -14.93
C LYS A 5 -11.86 9.26 -14.14
N PRO A 6 -11.79 10.11 -13.11
CA PRO A 6 -10.62 10.16 -12.26
C PRO A 6 -10.39 8.81 -11.58
N ILE A 7 -9.12 8.40 -11.53
CA ILE A 7 -8.70 7.21 -10.79
C ILE A 7 -8.24 7.65 -9.40
N ILE A 8 -8.77 7.00 -8.38
CA ILE A 8 -8.34 7.18 -6.98
C ILE A 8 -7.68 5.90 -6.52
N ALA A 9 -6.40 5.98 -6.14
CA ALA A 9 -5.66 4.85 -5.59
C ALA A 9 -5.79 4.81 -4.08
N ILE A 10 -6.23 3.67 -3.52
CA ILE A 10 -6.16 3.40 -2.08
C ILE A 10 -5.05 2.38 -1.86
N ILE A 11 -4.03 2.80 -1.14
CA ILE A 11 -2.81 2.05 -0.90
C ILE A 11 -2.81 1.61 0.56
N TYR A 12 -2.61 0.33 0.80
CA TYR A 12 -2.63 -0.27 2.14
C TYR A 12 -1.26 -0.84 2.48
N ASP A 13 -0.83 -0.69 3.72
CA ASP A 13 0.00 -1.72 4.33
C ASP A 13 -0.86 -2.97 4.58
N PHE A 14 -0.25 -4.12 4.91
CA PHE A 14 -1.01 -5.36 5.07
C PHE A 14 -1.10 -5.80 6.53
N ASP A 15 0.06 -6.05 7.16
CA ASP A 15 0.15 -6.52 8.53
C ASP A 15 -0.30 -5.44 9.51
N ASN A 16 -1.11 -5.80 10.50
CA ASN A 16 -1.70 -4.86 11.45
C ASN A 16 -2.51 -3.70 10.80
N THR A 17 -2.73 -3.79 9.48
CA THR A 17 -3.52 -2.83 8.71
C THR A 17 -4.78 -3.48 8.13
N LEU A 18 -4.67 -4.50 7.32
CA LEU A 18 -5.81 -5.28 6.81
C LEU A 18 -6.05 -6.54 7.68
N CYS A 19 -4.99 -7.19 8.13
CA CYS A 19 -5.06 -8.28 9.11
C CYS A 19 -4.61 -7.81 10.51
N ASP A 20 -5.00 -8.55 11.56
CA ASP A 20 -4.91 -8.11 12.95
C ASP A 20 -3.56 -8.41 13.63
N GLN A 21 -2.63 -9.02 12.90
CA GLN A 21 -1.23 -9.27 13.32
C GLN A 21 -0.34 -9.51 12.11
N ASP A 22 0.97 -9.70 12.34
CA ASP A 22 1.92 -10.07 11.29
C ASP A 22 1.53 -11.42 10.68
N MET A 23 1.51 -11.52 9.34
CA MET A 23 1.02 -12.70 8.62
C MET A 23 1.76 -13.99 8.99
N GLN A 24 3.03 -13.90 9.38
CA GLN A 24 3.84 -15.04 9.80
C GLN A 24 3.32 -15.68 11.09
N ASN A 25 2.63 -14.89 11.95
CA ASN A 25 2.14 -15.34 13.24
C ASN A 25 0.99 -16.34 13.13
N TYR A 26 0.23 -16.33 12.04
CA TYR A 26 -0.96 -17.21 11.90
C TYR A 26 -0.58 -18.67 11.69
N SER A 27 0.35 -18.95 10.80
CA SER A 27 0.65 -20.35 10.43
C SER A 27 2.14 -20.62 10.26
N PHE A 28 2.93 -19.70 9.70
CA PHE A 28 4.34 -19.93 9.42
C PHE A 28 5.13 -20.24 10.70
N ILE A 29 5.06 -19.36 11.70
CA ILE A 29 5.78 -19.51 12.97
C ILE A 29 5.29 -20.74 13.77
N PRO A 30 3.97 -20.95 13.94
CA PRO A 30 3.46 -22.18 14.57
C PRO A 30 3.92 -23.46 13.87
N ASN A 31 3.99 -23.47 12.55
CA ASN A 31 4.48 -24.61 11.78
C ASN A 31 5.96 -24.93 12.04
N LEU A 32 6.75 -23.97 12.54
CA LEU A 32 8.11 -24.19 13.01
C LEU A 32 8.19 -24.71 14.45
N ASN A 33 7.04 -24.95 15.10
CA ASN A 33 6.93 -25.26 16.53
C ASN A 33 7.57 -24.16 17.42
N MET A 34 7.33 -22.90 17.05
CA MET A 34 7.76 -21.71 17.78
C MET A 34 6.56 -20.82 18.12
N THR A 35 6.71 -20.02 19.17
CA THR A 35 5.79 -18.91 19.45
C THR A 35 6.24 -17.64 18.70
N PRO A 36 5.32 -16.71 18.38
CA PRO A 36 5.70 -15.42 17.79
C PRO A 36 6.76 -14.68 18.61
N ASN A 37 6.65 -14.66 19.94
CA ASN A 37 7.61 -13.99 20.80
C ASN A 37 9.02 -14.58 20.68
N GLU A 38 9.15 -15.92 20.68
CA GLU A 38 10.43 -16.58 20.48
C GLU A 38 11.04 -16.22 19.14
N PHE A 39 10.26 -16.35 18.08
CA PHE A 39 10.72 -16.08 16.71
C PHE A 39 11.19 -14.63 16.53
N TRP A 40 10.37 -13.66 16.90
CA TRP A 40 10.71 -12.24 16.73
C TRP A 40 11.82 -11.76 17.67
N ASN A 41 11.95 -12.33 18.87
CA ASN A 41 13.07 -12.04 19.77
C ASN A 41 14.40 -12.58 19.19
N GLU A 42 14.42 -13.82 18.70
CA GLU A 42 15.60 -14.39 18.05
C GLU A 42 16.05 -13.55 16.84
N ILE A 43 15.09 -13.05 16.01
CA ILE A 43 15.39 -12.15 14.90
C ILE A 43 15.94 -10.82 15.40
N SER A 44 15.35 -10.23 16.44
CA SER A 44 15.83 -8.97 17.00
C SER A 44 17.27 -9.06 17.49
N ASP A 45 17.60 -10.15 18.18
CA ASP A 45 18.95 -10.41 18.69
C ASP A 45 19.94 -10.68 17.55
N PHE A 46 19.53 -11.47 16.55
CA PHE A 46 20.32 -11.70 15.34
C PHE A 46 20.59 -10.39 14.59
N THR A 47 19.56 -9.57 14.38
CA THR A 47 19.66 -8.27 13.72
C THR A 47 20.69 -7.36 14.39
N LYS A 48 20.69 -7.31 15.73
CA LYS A 48 21.66 -6.50 16.51
C LYS A 48 23.06 -7.07 16.45
N THR A 49 23.20 -8.39 16.61
CA THR A 49 24.50 -9.07 16.64
C THR A 49 25.22 -8.96 15.30
N GLU A 50 24.50 -9.17 14.20
CA GLU A 50 25.05 -9.14 12.85
C GLU A 50 25.05 -7.72 12.22
N ASN A 51 24.47 -6.73 12.91
CA ASN A 51 24.25 -5.39 12.39
C ASN A 51 23.60 -5.38 11.00
N MET A 52 22.61 -6.26 10.82
CA MET A 52 21.91 -6.47 9.55
C MET A 52 20.66 -5.60 9.48
N GLU A 53 20.26 -5.20 8.26
CA GLU A 53 18.99 -4.49 8.04
C GLU A 53 17.79 -5.38 8.44
N GLY A 54 16.81 -4.79 9.15
CA GLY A 54 15.77 -5.58 9.83
C GLY A 54 14.90 -6.45 8.93
N ILE A 55 14.53 -5.97 7.73
CA ILE A 55 13.72 -6.75 6.77
C ILE A 55 14.54 -7.88 6.16
N LEU A 56 15.79 -7.62 5.81
CA LEU A 56 16.71 -8.66 5.34
C LEU A 56 16.98 -9.70 6.42
N SER A 57 17.12 -9.26 7.69
CA SER A 57 17.32 -10.16 8.83
C SER A 57 16.17 -11.15 8.96
N TYR A 58 14.92 -10.68 8.95
CA TYR A 58 13.80 -11.59 9.13
C TYR A 58 13.60 -12.52 7.93
N LEU A 59 13.80 -12.03 6.71
CA LEU A 59 13.72 -12.88 5.51
C LEU A 59 14.79 -13.98 5.52
N TYR A 60 16.03 -13.62 5.84
CA TYR A 60 17.10 -14.59 6.00
C TYR A 60 16.79 -15.61 7.10
N TYR A 61 16.29 -15.10 8.25
CA TYR A 61 15.98 -15.96 9.40
C TYR A 61 14.82 -16.90 9.12
N MET A 62 13.82 -16.49 8.36
CA MET A 62 12.74 -17.37 7.89
C MET A 62 13.31 -18.57 7.14
N VAL A 63 14.17 -18.35 6.16
CA VAL A 63 14.80 -19.42 5.37
C VAL A 63 15.64 -20.31 6.26
N LYS A 64 16.58 -19.75 7.00
CA LYS A 64 17.49 -20.46 7.89
C LYS A 64 16.75 -21.33 8.91
N LYS A 65 15.76 -20.75 9.62
CA LYS A 65 15.02 -21.48 10.64
C LYS A 65 14.15 -22.60 10.07
N SER A 66 13.58 -22.39 8.89
CA SER A 66 12.82 -23.41 8.17
C SER A 66 13.70 -24.61 7.76
N GLU A 67 14.90 -24.35 7.29
CA GLU A 67 15.89 -25.40 6.97
C GLU A 67 16.31 -26.17 8.24
N GLU A 68 16.67 -25.47 9.33
CA GLU A 68 17.02 -26.07 10.62
C GLU A 68 15.92 -27.00 11.18
N LYS A 69 14.65 -26.66 10.92
CA LYS A 69 13.48 -27.46 11.32
C LYS A 69 13.12 -28.56 10.29
N GLY A 70 13.89 -28.73 9.21
CA GLY A 70 13.59 -29.69 8.14
C GLY A 70 12.33 -29.37 7.34
N LYS A 71 11.91 -28.10 7.31
CA LYS A 71 10.72 -27.61 6.61
C LYS A 71 11.08 -26.45 5.69
N PRO A 72 11.89 -26.70 4.63
CA PRO A 72 12.33 -25.63 3.72
C PRO A 72 11.13 -24.93 3.08
N ILE A 73 11.25 -23.61 2.91
CA ILE A 73 10.20 -22.80 2.34
C ILE A 73 10.10 -23.10 0.83
N THR A 74 8.88 -23.38 0.37
CA THR A 74 8.56 -23.42 -1.07
C THR A 74 7.48 -22.37 -1.38
N LYS A 75 7.31 -22.06 -2.66
CA LYS A 75 6.26 -21.13 -3.11
C LYS A 75 4.87 -21.67 -2.79
N GLU A 76 4.65 -22.96 -3.03
CA GLU A 76 3.38 -23.64 -2.73
C GLU A 76 3.06 -23.58 -1.24
N TYR A 77 4.08 -23.79 -0.39
CA TYR A 77 3.93 -23.67 1.05
C TYR A 77 3.49 -22.25 1.45
N LEU A 78 4.20 -21.22 1.02
CA LEU A 78 3.81 -19.84 1.34
C LEU A 78 2.41 -19.50 0.79
N SER A 79 2.09 -19.95 -0.41
CA SER A 79 0.76 -19.76 -1.00
C SER A 79 -0.36 -20.53 -0.28
N SER A 80 -0.03 -21.48 0.58
CA SER A 80 -1.02 -22.18 1.43
C SER A 80 -1.35 -21.43 2.73
N LEU A 81 -0.62 -20.35 3.05
CA LEU A 81 -0.71 -19.64 4.33
C LEU A 81 -1.64 -18.41 4.30
N GLY A 82 -2.46 -18.25 3.25
CA GLY A 82 -3.34 -17.09 3.09
C GLY A 82 -4.58 -17.04 3.99
N ASP A 83 -4.77 -18.00 4.88
CA ASP A 83 -5.86 -17.97 5.87
C ASP A 83 -5.46 -17.12 7.09
N VAL A 84 -5.63 -15.81 6.94
CA VAL A 84 -5.33 -14.80 7.94
C VAL A 84 -6.62 -14.18 8.50
N SER A 85 -6.57 -13.70 9.75
CA SER A 85 -7.69 -12.97 10.36
C SER A 85 -7.67 -11.52 9.95
N PHE A 86 -8.75 -11.03 9.38
CA PHE A 86 -8.90 -9.65 8.95
C PHE A 86 -9.58 -8.78 10.02
N TYR A 87 -9.25 -7.50 10.04
CA TYR A 87 -10.00 -6.54 10.84
C TYR A 87 -11.49 -6.51 10.45
N PRO A 88 -12.37 -6.11 11.38
CA PRO A 88 -13.82 -6.10 11.15
C PRO A 88 -14.19 -5.31 9.90
N GLY A 89 -14.91 -5.94 8.96
CA GLY A 89 -15.46 -5.34 7.75
C GLY A 89 -14.51 -5.32 6.54
N VAL A 90 -13.28 -5.84 6.63
CA VAL A 90 -12.31 -5.86 5.51
C VAL A 90 -12.84 -6.67 4.34
N LEU A 91 -13.54 -7.79 4.58
CA LEU A 91 -14.03 -8.65 3.50
C LEU A 91 -15.04 -7.96 2.58
N ASP A 92 -15.85 -7.03 3.12
CA ASP A 92 -16.89 -6.31 2.37
C ASP A 92 -16.42 -4.89 1.95
N TRP A 93 -15.25 -4.48 2.41
CA TRP A 93 -14.72 -3.14 2.23
C TRP A 93 -14.53 -2.76 0.77
N PHE A 94 -13.85 -3.61 0.03
CA PHE A 94 -13.40 -3.31 -1.34
C PHE A 94 -14.59 -3.11 -2.29
N GLU A 95 -15.57 -4.00 -2.28
CA GLU A 95 -16.76 -3.88 -3.12
C GLU A 95 -17.57 -2.64 -2.79
N ARG A 96 -17.76 -2.36 -1.48
CA ARG A 96 -18.50 -1.19 -1.01
C ARG A 96 -17.82 0.12 -1.41
N ILE A 97 -16.49 0.22 -1.27
CA ILE A 97 -15.76 1.42 -1.64
C ILE A 97 -15.68 1.58 -3.16
N ASN A 98 -15.55 0.50 -3.93
CA ASN A 98 -15.63 0.52 -5.39
C ASN A 98 -16.99 1.03 -5.86
N GLN A 99 -18.07 0.53 -5.27
CA GLN A 99 -19.42 0.98 -5.60
C GLN A 99 -19.60 2.47 -5.26
N PHE A 100 -19.15 2.88 -4.09
CA PHE A 100 -19.22 4.29 -3.69
C PHE A 100 -18.42 5.20 -4.66
N GLY A 101 -17.20 4.80 -5.03
CA GLY A 101 -16.39 5.54 -6.01
C GLY A 101 -17.11 5.68 -7.36
N LYS A 102 -17.71 4.59 -7.85
CA LYS A 102 -18.50 4.59 -9.08
C LYS A 102 -19.68 5.57 -9.01
N GLU A 103 -20.39 5.64 -7.88
CA GLU A 103 -21.48 6.58 -7.62
C GLU A 103 -21.01 8.05 -7.60
N GLN A 104 -19.75 8.29 -7.20
CA GLN A 104 -19.12 9.62 -7.25
C GLN A 104 -18.46 9.92 -8.61
N GLY A 105 -18.57 9.03 -9.61
CA GLY A 105 -17.98 9.22 -10.94
C GLY A 105 -16.49 8.87 -11.03
N ALA A 106 -15.91 8.23 -10.03
CA ALA A 106 -14.50 7.82 -9.98
C ALA A 106 -14.30 6.31 -10.18
N ILE A 107 -13.07 5.92 -10.54
CA ILE A 107 -12.58 4.55 -10.52
C ILE A 107 -11.71 4.39 -9.27
N ILE A 108 -12.02 3.43 -8.42
CA ILE A 108 -11.18 3.10 -7.27
C ILE A 108 -10.26 1.95 -7.64
N GLU A 109 -8.98 2.10 -7.38
CA GLU A 109 -7.98 1.03 -7.50
C GLU A 109 -7.32 0.79 -6.15
N HIS A 110 -7.18 -0.47 -5.78
CA HIS A 110 -6.59 -0.89 -4.51
C HIS A 110 -5.20 -1.46 -4.73
N TYR A 111 -4.26 -1.07 -3.88
CA TYR A 111 -2.85 -1.46 -3.92
C TYR A 111 -2.35 -1.87 -2.55
N VAL A 112 -1.44 -2.82 -2.50
CA VAL A 112 -0.73 -3.17 -1.26
C VAL A 112 0.74 -2.81 -1.39
N ILE A 113 1.31 -2.18 -0.36
CA ILE A 113 2.76 -1.98 -0.20
C ILE A 113 3.13 -2.48 1.20
N SER A 114 3.73 -3.65 1.30
CA SER A 114 3.98 -4.34 2.57
C SER A 114 5.42 -4.81 2.70
N SER A 115 5.91 -4.89 3.92
CA SER A 115 7.16 -5.60 4.24
C SER A 115 6.94 -7.10 4.50
N GLY A 116 5.70 -7.58 4.41
CA GLY A 116 5.33 -8.99 4.49
C GLY A 116 5.62 -9.78 3.22
N ILE A 117 5.14 -11.02 3.15
CA ILE A 117 5.45 -11.98 2.07
C ILE A 117 4.37 -11.96 0.99
N LYS A 118 4.78 -11.72 -0.25
CA LYS A 118 3.90 -11.58 -1.41
C LYS A 118 3.04 -12.80 -1.68
N ASP A 119 3.62 -14.00 -1.62
CA ASP A 119 2.90 -15.25 -1.89
C ASP A 119 1.79 -15.50 -0.85
N ILE A 120 1.99 -15.11 0.41
CA ILE A 120 0.95 -15.16 1.45
C ILE A 120 -0.16 -14.17 1.12
N ILE A 121 0.17 -12.91 0.82
CA ILE A 121 -0.83 -11.88 0.50
C ILE A 121 -1.68 -12.30 -0.72
N ASN A 122 -1.02 -12.78 -1.77
CA ASN A 122 -1.69 -13.19 -3.01
C ASN A 122 -2.60 -14.43 -2.85
N SER A 123 -2.41 -15.22 -1.81
CA SER A 123 -3.25 -16.38 -1.49
C SER A 123 -4.44 -16.06 -0.58
N THR A 124 -4.56 -14.82 -0.11
CA THR A 124 -5.67 -14.39 0.74
C THR A 124 -6.99 -14.21 -0.02
N LYS A 125 -8.12 -14.27 0.70
CA LYS A 125 -9.48 -14.07 0.14
C LYS A 125 -9.69 -12.70 -0.50
N ILE A 126 -8.89 -11.70 -0.13
CA ILE A 126 -9.00 -10.31 -0.62
C ILE A 126 -8.02 -9.99 -1.76
N ALA A 127 -7.10 -10.90 -2.11
CA ALA A 127 -6.09 -10.68 -3.15
C ALA A 127 -6.68 -10.25 -4.50
N LYS A 128 -7.86 -10.78 -4.85
CA LYS A 128 -8.59 -10.47 -6.10
C LYS A 128 -8.94 -8.99 -6.29
N TYR A 129 -8.95 -8.20 -5.22
CA TYR A 129 -9.29 -6.77 -5.28
C TYR A 129 -8.07 -5.88 -5.56
N PHE A 130 -6.86 -6.40 -5.40
CA PHE A 130 -5.66 -5.60 -5.58
C PHE A 130 -5.24 -5.51 -7.04
N LYS A 131 -5.05 -4.28 -7.52
CA LYS A 131 -4.48 -3.99 -8.84
C LYS A 131 -3.02 -4.41 -8.93
N ALA A 132 -2.27 -4.21 -7.84
CA ALA A 132 -0.92 -4.72 -7.64
C ALA A 132 -0.62 -4.90 -6.15
N VAL A 133 0.23 -5.90 -5.86
CA VAL A 133 0.78 -6.21 -4.54
C VAL A 133 2.29 -6.08 -4.61
N TYR A 134 2.82 -5.10 -3.92
CA TYR A 134 4.25 -4.88 -3.71
C TYR A 134 4.62 -5.37 -2.32
N ALA A 135 5.35 -6.47 -2.24
CA ALA A 135 5.72 -7.11 -0.98
C ALA A 135 7.05 -7.86 -1.15
N CYS A 136 7.63 -8.30 -0.04
CA CYS A 136 8.84 -9.11 -0.07
C CYS A 136 8.61 -10.44 -0.80
N ASP A 137 9.60 -10.88 -1.55
CA ASP A 137 9.53 -12.09 -2.37
C ASP A 137 10.85 -12.86 -2.27
N PHE A 138 10.80 -14.17 -2.46
CA PHE A 138 11.97 -15.04 -2.44
C PHE A 138 12.41 -15.47 -3.84
N TYR A 139 13.71 -15.63 -4.00
CA TYR A 139 14.29 -16.41 -5.08
C TYR A 139 14.27 -17.89 -4.67
N TYR A 140 13.78 -18.73 -5.56
CA TYR A 140 13.70 -20.17 -5.39
C TYR A 140 14.77 -20.85 -6.25
N ASP A 141 15.47 -21.84 -5.69
CA ASP A 141 16.46 -22.64 -6.41
C ASP A 141 15.80 -23.63 -7.41
N GLU A 142 16.62 -24.43 -8.08
CA GLU A 142 16.15 -25.46 -9.04
C GLU A 142 15.25 -26.53 -8.40
N LYS A 143 15.34 -26.71 -7.09
CA LYS A 143 14.49 -27.63 -6.31
C LYS A 143 13.19 -26.99 -5.81
N GLY A 144 13.02 -25.70 -6.09
CA GLY A 144 11.86 -24.91 -5.65
C GLY A 144 11.94 -24.43 -4.19
N TYR A 145 13.12 -24.45 -3.57
CA TYR A 145 13.33 -23.95 -2.21
C TYR A 145 13.74 -22.49 -2.20
N ALA A 146 13.17 -21.70 -1.30
CA ALA A 146 13.57 -20.32 -1.08
C ALA A 146 14.99 -20.26 -0.51
N VAL A 147 15.89 -19.55 -1.17
CA VAL A 147 17.31 -19.45 -0.77
C VAL A 147 17.76 -18.03 -0.48
N TRP A 148 17.09 -17.02 -1.06
CA TRP A 148 17.48 -15.62 -0.92
C TRP A 148 16.28 -14.67 -1.12
N PRO A 149 16.24 -13.50 -0.45
CA PRO A 149 15.28 -12.47 -0.78
C PRO A 149 15.47 -11.96 -2.21
N LYS A 150 14.47 -12.13 -3.07
CA LYS A 150 14.43 -11.57 -4.42
C LYS A 150 14.03 -10.09 -4.38
N ILE A 151 13.08 -9.76 -3.51
CA ILE A 151 12.62 -8.40 -3.23
C ILE A 151 12.54 -8.24 -1.72
N ALA A 152 13.17 -7.20 -1.18
CA ALA A 152 13.04 -6.78 0.21
C ALA A 152 12.51 -5.34 0.25
N ILE A 153 11.39 -5.12 0.92
CA ILE A 153 10.74 -3.82 1.02
C ILE A 153 10.84 -3.33 2.46
N ASN A 154 11.75 -2.41 2.70
CA ASN A 154 11.93 -1.72 3.97
C ASN A 154 11.19 -0.37 4.00
N PHE A 155 11.35 0.39 5.08
CA PHE A 155 10.63 1.63 5.37
C PHE A 155 10.64 2.64 4.22
N THR A 156 11.82 3.09 3.81
CA THR A 156 11.96 4.04 2.70
C THR A 156 11.77 3.38 1.34
N GLY A 157 12.07 2.08 1.24
CA GLY A 157 11.82 1.28 0.05
C GLY A 157 10.34 1.23 -0.36
N LYS A 158 9.40 1.36 0.59
CA LYS A 158 7.97 1.47 0.29
C LYS A 158 7.65 2.67 -0.62
N THR A 159 8.34 3.80 -0.49
CA THR A 159 8.02 5.03 -1.23
C THR A 159 8.17 4.90 -2.74
N GLN A 160 9.11 4.09 -3.23
CA GLN A 160 9.30 3.88 -4.67
C GLN A 160 8.05 3.35 -5.36
N TYR A 161 7.26 2.53 -4.66
CA TYR A 161 6.04 1.95 -5.23
C TYR A 161 4.90 2.96 -5.35
N ILE A 162 4.86 3.98 -4.50
CA ILE A 162 3.92 5.10 -4.67
C ILE A 162 4.24 5.86 -5.96
N TYR A 163 5.52 6.07 -6.30
CA TYR A 163 5.93 6.67 -7.58
C TYR A 163 5.59 5.76 -8.78
N LYS A 164 5.72 4.43 -8.63
CA LYS A 164 5.30 3.47 -9.65
C LYS A 164 3.79 3.55 -9.90
N ILE A 165 2.98 3.56 -8.86
CA ILE A 165 1.52 3.73 -8.94
C ILE A 165 1.17 5.08 -9.61
N ASN A 166 1.84 6.18 -9.22
CA ASN A 166 1.65 7.50 -9.81
C ASN A 166 1.85 7.51 -11.32
N LYS A 167 2.86 6.79 -11.81
CA LYS A 167 3.19 6.69 -13.23
C LYS A 167 2.45 5.60 -13.99
N GLY A 168 1.76 4.70 -13.29
CA GLY A 168 1.10 3.54 -13.89
C GLY A 168 2.05 2.40 -14.28
N ILE A 169 3.26 2.38 -13.72
CA ILE A 169 4.27 1.35 -13.96
C ILE A 169 4.10 0.27 -12.90
N LEU A 170 3.39 -0.80 -13.24
CA LEU A 170 3.06 -1.85 -12.27
C LEU A 170 4.12 -2.95 -12.19
N ASP A 171 5.09 -2.98 -13.12
CA ASP A 171 6.21 -3.91 -13.06
C ASP A 171 7.12 -3.56 -11.87
N GLU A 172 7.40 -4.55 -11.03
CA GLU A 172 8.22 -4.38 -9.83
C GLU A 172 9.70 -4.18 -10.15
N ILE A 173 10.18 -4.76 -11.25
CA ILE A 173 11.61 -4.85 -11.58
C ILE A 173 12.04 -3.68 -12.45
N ASP A 174 11.16 -3.13 -13.27
CA ASP A 174 11.51 -2.03 -14.17
C ASP A 174 11.74 -0.73 -13.40
N SER A 175 13.02 -0.44 -13.14
CA SER A 175 13.47 0.81 -12.52
C SER A 175 13.73 1.91 -13.56
N THR A 176 13.89 1.59 -14.83
CA THR A 176 14.20 2.57 -15.88
C THR A 176 13.00 3.46 -16.19
N GLU A 177 11.83 2.87 -16.33
CA GLU A 177 10.59 3.60 -16.58
C GLU A 177 10.22 4.55 -15.42
N VAL A 178 10.51 4.16 -14.17
CA VAL A 178 10.25 5.02 -13.00
C VAL A 178 11.02 6.34 -13.06
N ASN A 179 12.20 6.35 -13.67
CA ASN A 179 13.06 7.52 -13.76
C ASN A 179 12.74 8.41 -14.97
N LYS A 180 11.96 7.96 -15.95
CA LYS A 180 11.54 8.78 -17.08
C LYS A 180 10.65 9.93 -16.63
N LYS A 181 10.83 11.09 -17.26
CA LYS A 181 9.99 12.28 -17.02
C LYS A 181 8.70 12.13 -17.84
N TYR A 182 7.61 11.77 -17.18
CA TYR A 182 6.28 11.76 -17.79
C TYR A 182 5.64 13.15 -17.65
N ARG A 183 5.03 13.63 -18.71
CA ARG A 183 4.31 14.91 -18.75
C ARG A 183 3.01 14.79 -17.96
N GLU A 184 2.31 13.68 -18.12
CA GLU A 184 1.09 13.35 -17.41
C GLU A 184 1.30 12.15 -16.49
N LYS A 185 0.68 12.16 -15.33
CA LYS A 185 0.71 11.08 -14.36
C LYS A 185 -0.61 10.33 -14.44
N ARG A 186 -0.53 8.97 -14.49
CA ARG A 186 -1.73 8.15 -14.52
C ARG A 186 -2.64 8.39 -13.32
N ILE A 187 -2.05 8.45 -12.12
CA ILE A 187 -2.76 8.76 -10.89
C ILE A 187 -1.99 9.88 -10.16
N PRO A 188 -2.48 11.12 -10.16
CA PRO A 188 -1.86 12.19 -9.39
C PRO A 188 -1.79 11.87 -7.91
N PHE A 189 -0.75 12.32 -7.20
CA PHE A 189 -0.64 12.07 -5.76
C PHE A 189 -1.84 12.56 -4.96
N ARG A 190 -2.47 13.69 -5.37
CA ARG A 190 -3.69 14.20 -4.73
C ARG A 190 -4.87 13.21 -4.77
N ASN A 191 -4.85 12.26 -5.72
CA ASN A 191 -5.84 11.20 -5.87
C ASN A 191 -5.44 9.91 -5.18
N MET A 192 -4.48 9.95 -4.26
CA MET A 192 -4.04 8.77 -3.52
C MET A 192 -4.37 8.88 -2.03
N ILE A 193 -4.75 7.75 -1.47
CA ILE A 193 -5.01 7.55 -0.03
C ILE A 193 -4.08 6.44 0.45
N TYR A 194 -3.26 6.69 1.46
CA TYR A 194 -2.44 5.66 2.10
C TYR A 194 -3.03 5.31 3.47
N ILE A 195 -3.18 4.03 3.75
CA ILE A 195 -3.69 3.50 5.02
C ILE A 195 -2.64 2.55 5.61
N GLY A 196 -2.19 2.80 6.83
CA GLY A 196 -1.21 1.98 7.53
C GLY A 196 -1.26 2.19 9.03
N ASP A 197 -0.54 1.36 9.80
CA ASP A 197 -0.58 1.37 11.27
C ASP A 197 0.75 1.75 11.93
N GLY A 198 1.86 1.68 11.20
CA GLY A 198 3.19 1.56 11.78
C GLY A 198 4.22 2.58 11.35
N LEU A 199 5.38 2.49 12.02
CA LEU A 199 6.54 3.33 11.73
C LEU A 199 7.08 3.09 10.31
N THR A 200 6.89 1.89 9.78
CA THR A 200 7.33 1.51 8.42
C THR A 200 6.61 2.30 7.34
N ASP A 201 5.41 2.85 7.64
CA ASP A 201 4.55 3.57 6.71
C ASP A 201 4.78 5.08 6.72
N ILE A 202 5.41 5.60 7.78
CA ILE A 202 5.60 7.04 7.97
C ILE A 202 6.27 7.73 6.77
N PRO A 203 7.33 7.17 6.13
CA PRO A 203 7.91 7.79 4.94
C PRO A 203 6.89 7.96 3.80
N CYS A 204 6.07 6.93 3.56
CA CYS A 204 5.00 6.95 2.56
C CYS A 204 3.91 7.95 2.90
N MET A 205 3.42 7.92 4.13
CA MET A 205 2.35 8.79 4.63
C MET A 205 2.76 10.26 4.57
N THR A 206 3.96 10.57 5.06
CA THR A 206 4.50 11.95 5.09
C THR A 206 4.74 12.47 3.67
N MET A 207 5.33 11.65 2.80
CA MET A 207 5.57 12.02 1.43
C MET A 207 4.25 12.29 0.71
N LEU A 208 3.29 11.37 0.82
CA LEU A 208 2.01 11.51 0.15
C LEU A 208 1.22 12.74 0.64
N LYS A 209 1.20 12.99 1.95
CA LYS A 209 0.60 14.20 2.54
C LYS A 209 1.21 15.48 1.95
N LYS A 210 2.54 15.56 1.86
CA LYS A 210 3.26 16.72 1.29
C LYS A 210 2.96 16.91 -0.21
N GLN A 211 2.60 15.86 -0.93
CA GLN A 211 2.25 15.90 -2.35
C GLN A 211 0.74 16.11 -2.60
N GLY A 212 -0.03 16.43 -1.56
CA GLY A 212 -1.47 16.72 -1.65
C GLY A 212 -2.39 15.51 -1.52
N GLY A 213 -1.85 14.28 -1.47
CA GLY A 213 -2.60 13.07 -1.15
C GLY A 213 -3.04 13.02 0.30
N LYS A 214 -3.69 11.93 0.69
CA LYS A 214 -4.18 11.74 2.06
C LYS A 214 -3.60 10.49 2.68
N SER A 215 -3.27 10.57 3.97
CA SER A 215 -2.78 9.44 4.75
C SER A 215 -3.59 9.26 6.01
N ILE A 216 -3.89 8.01 6.34
CA ILE A 216 -4.71 7.60 7.48
C ILE A 216 -3.90 6.61 8.31
N GLY A 217 -3.57 7.00 9.53
CA GLY A 217 -3.03 6.08 10.52
C GLY A 217 -4.17 5.30 11.17
N ILE A 218 -4.13 3.98 11.13
CA ILE A 218 -5.10 3.15 11.83
C ILE A 218 -4.53 2.59 13.12
N TYR A 219 -5.40 2.35 14.09
CA TYR A 219 -4.99 1.87 15.40
C TYR A 219 -5.97 0.88 16.01
N VAL A 220 -5.44 0.02 16.87
CA VAL A 220 -6.17 -0.72 17.90
C VAL A 220 -5.93 -0.06 19.27
N PRO A 221 -6.71 -0.36 20.33
CA PRO A 221 -6.55 0.32 21.62
C PRO A 221 -5.12 0.43 22.14
N LYS A 222 -4.32 -0.65 21.99
CA LYS A 222 -2.91 -0.71 22.45
C LYS A 222 -1.94 0.17 21.66
N THR A 223 -2.26 0.56 20.43
CA THR A 223 -1.39 1.37 19.55
C THR A 223 -1.89 2.80 19.35
N LYS A 224 -3.01 3.17 19.98
CA LYS A 224 -3.72 4.43 19.77
C LYS A 224 -2.81 5.65 19.99
N GLU A 225 -2.13 5.71 21.12
CA GLU A 225 -1.28 6.85 21.50
C GLU A 225 -0.14 7.03 20.49
N ARG A 226 0.53 5.93 20.11
CA ARG A 226 1.60 5.94 19.10
C ARG A 226 1.11 6.51 17.77
N VAL A 227 -0.04 6.07 17.27
CA VAL A 227 -0.59 6.54 15.99
C VAL A 227 -1.09 7.98 16.09
N GLN A 228 -1.66 8.39 17.23
CA GLN A 228 -2.02 9.79 17.48
C GLN A 228 -0.79 10.71 17.47
N GLN A 229 0.37 10.25 17.95
CA GLN A 229 1.60 11.03 17.89
C GLN A 229 1.99 11.36 16.44
N PHE A 230 1.77 10.47 15.48
CA PHE A 230 2.03 10.76 14.05
C PHE A 230 1.18 11.92 13.53
N LEU A 231 -0.05 12.10 14.05
CA LEU A 231 -0.89 13.25 13.70
C LEU A 231 -0.34 14.54 14.31
N VAL A 232 0.05 14.49 15.58
CA VAL A 232 0.65 15.64 16.29
C VAL A 232 1.96 16.08 15.65
N ASP A 233 2.77 15.12 15.21
CA ASP A 233 4.04 15.35 14.49
C ASP A 233 3.83 15.81 13.03
N ASP A 234 2.60 16.08 12.62
CA ASP A 234 2.23 16.49 11.25
C ASP A 234 2.60 15.50 10.13
N ARG A 235 2.76 14.21 10.46
CA ARG A 235 3.18 13.18 9.52
C ARG A 235 2.03 12.56 8.73
N ILE A 236 0.81 12.58 9.29
CA ILE A 236 -0.40 12.01 8.69
C ILE A 236 -1.55 13.01 8.68
N ASN A 237 -2.63 12.73 7.92
CA ASN A 237 -3.80 13.59 7.87
C ASN A 237 -4.88 13.19 8.90
N TYR A 238 -5.09 11.88 9.07
CA TYR A 238 -6.20 11.35 9.87
C TYR A 238 -5.76 10.15 10.70
N VAL A 239 -6.48 9.92 11.82
CA VAL A 239 -6.31 8.76 12.70
C VAL A 239 -7.65 8.09 12.87
N CYS A 240 -7.74 6.78 12.58
CA CYS A 240 -8.96 6.00 12.64
C CYS A 240 -8.77 4.69 13.40
N PRO A 241 -9.80 4.18 14.13
CA PRO A 241 -9.78 2.80 14.59
C PRO A 241 -9.67 1.83 13.42
N ALA A 242 -8.99 0.68 13.61
CA ALA A 242 -8.88 -0.40 12.64
C ALA A 242 -10.24 -1.14 12.49
N ASN A 243 -11.21 -0.47 11.93
CA ASN A 243 -12.57 -0.95 11.71
C ASN A 243 -13.07 -0.51 10.35
N TYR A 244 -13.19 -1.48 9.43
CA TYR A 244 -13.58 -1.29 8.03
C TYR A 244 -15.09 -1.49 7.79
N LYS A 245 -15.89 -1.71 8.84
CA LYS A 245 -17.35 -1.86 8.71
C LYS A 245 -17.98 -0.61 8.11
N GLU A 246 -19.09 -0.80 7.44
CA GLU A 246 -19.91 0.30 6.93
C GLU A 246 -20.28 1.29 8.04
N ASN A 247 -20.27 2.59 7.73
CA ASN A 247 -20.53 3.68 8.65
C ASN A 247 -19.53 3.80 9.82
N SER A 248 -18.44 3.03 9.84
CA SER A 248 -17.34 3.24 10.79
C SER A 248 -16.68 4.61 10.56
N TYR A 249 -15.84 5.02 11.51
CA TYR A 249 -15.10 6.28 11.37
C TYR A 249 -14.17 6.26 10.15
N LEU A 250 -13.49 5.13 9.91
CA LEU A 250 -12.64 4.94 8.73
C LEU A 250 -13.46 5.00 7.42
N ASP A 251 -14.60 4.30 7.37
CA ASP A 251 -15.48 4.29 6.20
C ASP A 251 -15.96 5.70 5.82
N LYS A 252 -16.43 6.46 6.82
CA LYS A 252 -16.86 7.85 6.63
C LYS A 252 -15.71 8.75 6.17
N THR A 253 -14.52 8.59 6.77
CA THR A 253 -13.33 9.38 6.41
C THR A 253 -12.92 9.13 4.97
N VAL A 254 -12.81 7.85 4.56
CA VAL A 254 -12.42 7.50 3.19
C VAL A 254 -13.46 7.97 2.16
N LYS A 255 -14.75 7.81 2.45
CA LYS A 255 -15.84 8.31 1.59
C LYS A 255 -15.80 9.84 1.43
N LEU A 256 -15.50 10.59 2.49
CA LEU A 256 -15.33 12.05 2.43
C LEU A 256 -14.11 12.45 1.58
N ILE A 257 -12.99 11.72 1.70
CA ILE A 257 -11.81 11.96 0.88
C ILE A 257 -12.12 11.71 -0.60
N ILE A 258 -12.80 10.61 -0.93
CA ILE A 258 -13.21 10.29 -2.30
C ILE A 258 -14.07 11.42 -2.88
N LYS A 259 -15.10 11.88 -2.16
CA LYS A 259 -15.94 13.01 -2.59
C LYS A 259 -15.13 14.28 -2.84
N SER A 260 -14.27 14.63 -1.89
CA SER A 260 -13.41 15.82 -2.01
C SER A 260 -12.48 15.73 -3.22
N THR A 261 -11.90 14.56 -3.47
CA THR A 261 -11.02 14.33 -4.62
C THR A 261 -11.78 14.50 -5.95
N CYS A 262 -12.98 13.93 -6.06
CA CYS A 262 -13.83 14.10 -7.25
C CYS A 262 -14.17 15.56 -7.52
N LEU A 263 -14.54 16.32 -6.49
CA LEU A 263 -14.85 17.77 -6.62
C LEU A 263 -13.62 18.57 -7.06
N ILE A 264 -12.44 18.28 -6.50
CA ILE A 264 -11.19 18.94 -6.91
C ILE A 264 -10.85 18.62 -8.38
N ASP A 265 -11.04 17.38 -8.82
CA ASP A 265 -10.81 16.99 -10.21
C ASP A 265 -11.82 17.63 -11.16
N GLU A 266 -13.07 17.85 -10.73
CA GLU A 266 -14.06 18.60 -11.50
C GLU A 266 -13.66 20.08 -11.66
N LEU A 267 -13.21 20.73 -10.58
CA LEU A 267 -12.72 22.11 -10.62
C LEU A 267 -11.48 22.26 -11.48
N SER A 268 -10.51 21.34 -11.36
CA SER A 268 -9.30 21.35 -12.21
C SER A 268 -9.64 21.23 -13.70
N ALA A 269 -10.59 20.36 -14.04
CA ALA A 269 -11.01 20.23 -15.44
C ALA A 269 -11.77 21.47 -15.95
N LEU A 270 -12.52 22.16 -15.09
CA LEU A 270 -13.16 23.41 -15.44
C LEU A 270 -12.12 24.51 -15.73
N GLU A 271 -11.09 24.59 -14.88
CA GLU A 271 -9.97 25.53 -15.05
C GLU A 271 -9.22 25.29 -16.37
N GLU A 272 -8.83 24.04 -16.64
CA GLU A 272 -8.19 23.64 -17.89
C GLU A 272 -9.03 24.01 -19.13
N LYS A 273 -10.34 23.75 -19.08
CA LYS A 273 -11.26 24.10 -20.15
C LYS A 273 -11.31 25.60 -20.39
N GLN A 274 -11.39 26.40 -19.32
CA GLN A 274 -11.41 27.88 -19.44
C GLN A 274 -10.09 28.42 -19.98
N MET A 275 -8.97 27.86 -19.55
CA MET A 275 -7.63 28.22 -20.07
C MET A 275 -7.56 27.98 -21.60
N HIS A 276 -7.94 26.77 -22.02
CA HIS A 276 -7.90 26.40 -23.45
C HIS A 276 -8.81 27.30 -24.31
N MET A 277 -10.02 27.59 -23.84
CA MET A 277 -10.94 28.52 -24.54
C MET A 277 -10.37 29.93 -24.61
N ALA A 278 -9.66 30.41 -23.58
CA ALA A 278 -9.03 31.72 -23.60
C ALA A 278 -7.83 31.76 -24.57
N GLU A 279 -7.00 30.72 -24.57
CA GLU A 279 -5.86 30.60 -25.52
C GLU A 279 -6.33 30.55 -26.97
N GLU A 280 -7.35 29.75 -27.30
CA GLU A 280 -7.94 29.69 -28.64
C GLU A 280 -8.44 31.07 -29.09
N LYS A 281 -9.16 31.80 -28.24
CA LYS A 281 -9.70 33.10 -28.54
C LYS A 281 -8.60 34.15 -28.78
N LEU A 282 -7.55 34.16 -27.96
CA LEU A 282 -6.41 35.07 -28.11
C LEU A 282 -5.60 34.75 -29.37
N PHE A 283 -5.48 33.47 -29.74
CA PHE A 283 -4.82 33.05 -30.98
C PHE A 283 -5.59 33.53 -32.22
N GLN A 284 -6.93 33.42 -32.22
CA GLN A 284 -7.76 33.92 -33.32
C GLN A 284 -7.63 35.44 -33.50
N ILE A 285 -7.65 36.22 -32.42
CA ILE A 285 -7.49 37.66 -32.47
C ILE A 285 -6.15 38.05 -33.11
N ASN A 286 -5.05 37.37 -32.72
CA ASN A 286 -3.71 37.64 -33.24
C ASN A 286 -3.53 37.25 -34.73
N THR A 287 -4.35 36.29 -35.23
CA THR A 287 -4.31 35.89 -36.66
C THR A 287 -5.17 36.77 -37.53
N ASP A 288 -6.18 37.44 -36.99
CA ASP A 288 -7.05 38.35 -37.73
C ASP A 288 -6.45 39.78 -37.83
N GLU A 289 -5.41 40.12 -37.07
CA GLU A 289 -4.68 41.40 -37.11
C GLU A 289 -3.48 41.39 -38.07
N HIS A 290 -3.23 40.33 -38.82
CA HIS A 290 -2.18 40.18 -39.83
C HIS A 290 -2.78 39.81 -41.19
#